data_b0a12e2720ce29dba2564b19a5f87d66
#
_entry.id   b0a12e2720ce29dba2564b19a5f87d66
#
_cell.length_a   1.000
_cell.length_b   1.000
_cell.length_c   1.000
_cell.angle_alpha   90.00
_cell.angle_beta   90.00
_cell.angle_gamma   90.00
#
_symmetry.space_group_name_H-M   'P 1'
#
loop_
_entity.id
_entity.type
_entity.pdbx_description
1 polymer ?
#
loop_
_entity_poly.entity_id
_entity_poly.type
_entity_poly.pdbx_seq_one_letter_code
_entity_poly.pdbx_strand_id
1 'polypeptide(L)'
;VTSNVPDFRDPKVFWNEDTQLWNLILAAGQQMSIYSSKNLKDWTFESHFGEGYGNHDGVWECPDLIKMGNKWVLLCNINPGGPYGGSATQYFVGHFDGHKFTCESAPTVTKWLDYGKDQYATVTFNNAPNGRIVAIPWMSNWQYGNHVPTLQFRSANGLPRELGLFSYQGESYISVK
;
A
#
# COMPACT_ATOMS: atom_id res chain seq x y z
N VAL A 1 -0.46 -2.29 19.73
CA VAL A 1 0.60 -1.44 19.12
C VAL A 1 0.21 0.02 19.32
N THR A 2 1.09 0.81 19.90
CA THR A 2 0.89 2.25 20.16
C THR A 2 2.16 3.02 19.80
N SER A 3 2.01 4.27 19.36
CA SER A 3 3.12 5.16 19.05
C SER A 3 2.71 6.63 19.28
N ASN A 4 3.70 7.47 19.54
CA ASN A 4 3.54 8.93 19.58
C ASN A 4 3.86 9.59 18.21
N VAL A 5 4.10 8.78 17.18
CA VAL A 5 4.34 9.29 15.81
C VAL A 5 3.02 9.86 15.28
N PRO A 6 3.01 11.10 14.77
CA PRO A 6 1.85 11.64 14.08
C PRO A 6 1.45 10.75 12.90
N ASP A 7 0.15 10.69 12.59
CA ASP A 7 -0.38 9.90 11.47
C ASP A 7 -0.07 8.39 11.56
N PHE A 8 -0.09 7.85 12.78
CA PHE A 8 0.08 6.43 13.05
C PHE A 8 -1.27 5.72 12.94
N ARG A 9 -1.56 5.12 11.76
CA ARG A 9 -2.89 4.58 11.41
C ARG A 9 -2.87 3.55 10.29
N ASP A 10 -4.07 3.10 9.90
CA ASP A 10 -4.35 2.27 8.74
C ASP A 10 -3.65 0.90 8.76
N PRO A 11 -3.88 0.07 9.78
CA PRO A 11 -3.24 -1.24 9.86
C PRO A 11 -3.80 -2.22 8.82
N LYS A 12 -2.91 -2.92 8.12
CA LYS A 12 -3.23 -4.11 7.33
C LYS A 12 -2.58 -5.32 7.99
N VAL A 13 -3.39 -6.33 8.32
CA VAL A 13 -2.95 -7.58 8.92
C VAL A 13 -3.12 -8.72 7.93
N PHE A 14 -2.12 -9.59 7.82
CA PHE A 14 -2.18 -10.76 6.96
C PHE A 14 -1.38 -11.92 7.57
N TRP A 15 -1.76 -13.14 7.21
CA TRP A 15 -1.00 -14.34 7.54
C TRP A 15 0.14 -14.54 6.55
N ASN A 16 1.35 -14.77 7.03
CA ASN A 16 2.51 -15.03 6.22
C ASN A 16 2.85 -16.52 6.27
N GLU A 17 2.54 -17.23 5.18
CA GLU A 17 2.77 -18.67 5.06
C GLU A 17 4.25 -19.06 5.12
N ASP A 18 5.15 -18.19 4.67
CA ASP A 18 6.58 -18.49 4.64
C ASP A 18 7.19 -18.52 6.04
N THR A 19 6.68 -17.69 6.96
CA THR A 19 7.20 -17.57 8.33
C THR A 19 6.27 -18.17 9.39
N GLN A 20 5.03 -18.54 9.01
CA GLN A 20 3.99 -19.01 9.93
C GLN A 20 3.70 -17.98 11.06
N LEU A 21 3.69 -16.70 10.69
CA LEU A 21 3.40 -15.57 11.58
C LEU A 21 2.33 -14.67 10.97
N TRP A 22 1.60 -14.01 11.82
CA TRP A 22 0.82 -12.83 11.45
C TRP A 22 1.78 -11.65 11.27
N ASN A 23 1.66 -10.95 10.15
CA ASN A 23 2.30 -9.68 9.96
C ASN A 23 1.28 -8.54 9.97
N LEU A 24 1.72 -7.39 10.43
CA LEU A 24 0.96 -6.14 10.41
C LEU A 24 1.86 -5.07 9.82
N ILE A 25 1.34 -4.36 8.83
CA ILE A 25 1.95 -3.14 8.30
C ILE A 25 1.00 -1.98 8.57
N LEU A 26 1.55 -0.84 8.99
CA LEU A 26 0.77 0.35 9.23
C LEU A 26 1.56 1.61 8.88
N ALA A 27 0.84 2.68 8.57
CA ALA A 27 1.41 3.98 8.26
C ALA A 27 1.89 4.69 9.53
N ALA A 28 3.05 5.32 9.43
CA ALA A 28 3.68 6.09 10.51
C ALA A 28 4.32 7.37 9.94
N GLY A 29 3.49 8.31 9.56
CA GLY A 29 3.91 9.57 8.93
C GLY A 29 4.32 9.36 7.47
N GLN A 30 5.61 9.36 7.18
CA GLN A 30 6.18 9.15 5.83
C GLN A 30 6.97 7.84 5.73
N GLN A 31 6.59 6.85 6.51
CA GLN A 31 7.16 5.51 6.50
C GLN A 31 6.10 4.48 6.89
N MET A 32 6.39 3.23 6.64
CA MET A 32 5.60 2.10 7.08
C MET A 32 6.30 1.39 8.23
N SER A 33 5.54 1.01 9.25
CA SER A 33 6.02 0.19 10.37
C SER A 33 5.51 -1.23 10.20
N ILE A 34 6.41 -2.20 10.38
CA ILE A 34 6.14 -3.63 10.24
C ILE A 34 6.26 -4.30 11.59
N TYR A 35 5.30 -5.17 11.88
CA TYR A 35 5.23 -5.96 13.10
C TYR A 35 4.94 -7.42 12.78
N SER A 36 5.29 -8.31 13.70
CA SER A 36 4.92 -9.72 13.67
C SER A 36 4.19 -10.15 14.93
N SER A 37 3.40 -11.23 14.82
CA SER A 37 2.69 -11.83 15.96
C SER A 37 2.42 -13.31 15.73
N LYS A 38 2.46 -14.10 16.81
CA LYS A 38 2.02 -15.50 16.79
C LYS A 38 0.53 -15.69 17.06
N ASN A 39 -0.13 -14.68 17.64
CA ASN A 39 -1.46 -14.85 18.24
C ASN A 39 -2.42 -13.67 18.02
N LEU A 40 -2.06 -12.67 17.20
CA LEU A 40 -2.79 -11.43 16.94
C LEU A 40 -2.98 -10.50 18.16
N LYS A 41 -2.41 -10.83 19.30
CA LYS A 41 -2.52 -10.08 20.56
C LYS A 41 -1.20 -9.39 20.91
N ASP A 42 -0.13 -10.18 20.88
CA ASP A 42 1.21 -9.72 21.22
C ASP A 42 1.99 -9.44 19.94
N TRP A 43 2.34 -8.18 19.72
CA TRP A 43 3.00 -7.71 18.52
C TRP A 43 4.44 -7.29 18.80
N THR A 44 5.36 -7.81 18.03
CA THR A 44 6.77 -7.43 18.03
C THR A 44 7.03 -6.47 16.89
N PHE A 45 7.64 -5.32 17.18
CA PHE A 45 8.14 -4.43 16.14
C PHE A 45 9.32 -5.07 15.41
N GLU A 46 9.31 -5.02 14.09
CA GLU A 46 10.34 -5.65 13.25
C GLU A 46 11.19 -4.61 12.54
N SER A 47 10.58 -3.72 11.76
CA SER A 47 11.30 -2.76 10.95
C SER A 47 10.44 -1.58 10.50
N HIS A 48 11.11 -0.59 9.91
CA HIS A 48 10.50 0.44 9.09
C HIS A 48 10.86 0.27 7.62
N PHE A 49 10.01 0.79 6.74
CA PHE A 49 10.30 0.99 5.34
C PHE A 49 9.82 2.37 4.90
N GLY A 50 10.61 3.05 4.05
CA GLY A 50 10.21 4.29 3.39
C GLY A 50 11.30 5.35 3.33
N GLU A 51 12.19 5.41 4.31
CA GLU A 51 13.24 6.43 4.32
C GLU A 51 14.06 6.42 3.03
N GLY A 52 14.00 7.55 2.30
CA GLY A 52 14.70 7.74 1.03
C GLY A 52 14.07 7.06 -0.19
N TYR A 53 12.98 6.30 -0.04
CA TYR A 53 12.31 5.58 -1.13
C TYR A 53 11.03 6.28 -1.58
N GLY A 54 10.84 6.43 -2.91
CA GLY A 54 9.60 6.93 -3.50
C GLY A 54 9.34 8.41 -3.27
N ASN A 55 8.07 8.79 -3.31
CA ASN A 55 7.64 10.17 -3.13
C ASN A 55 7.31 10.45 -1.65
N HIS A 56 7.77 11.59 -1.14
CA HIS A 56 7.59 12.07 0.23
C HIS A 56 6.92 13.45 0.31
N ASP A 57 6.23 13.89 -0.75
CA ASP A 57 5.56 15.20 -0.78
C ASP A 57 4.25 15.24 0.03
N GLY A 58 3.92 14.15 0.74
CA GLY A 58 2.73 14.04 1.56
C GLY A 58 2.82 12.97 2.63
N VAL A 59 1.73 12.78 3.35
CA VAL A 59 1.58 11.73 4.38
C VAL A 59 1.34 10.38 3.71
N TRP A 60 2.00 9.35 4.18
CA TRP A 60 1.81 7.98 3.75
C TRP A 60 0.66 7.34 4.51
N GLU A 61 -0.25 6.66 3.79
CA GLU A 61 -1.51 6.13 4.32
C GLU A 61 -1.85 4.77 3.70
N CYS A 62 -2.80 4.07 4.28
CA CYS A 62 -3.44 2.85 3.78
C CYS A 62 -2.44 1.85 3.16
N PRO A 63 -1.43 1.37 3.89
CA PRO A 63 -0.49 0.40 3.36
C PRO A 63 -1.16 -0.94 3.07
N ASP A 64 -0.62 -1.65 2.07
CA ASP A 64 -0.91 -3.06 1.85
C ASP A 64 0.38 -3.78 1.46
N LEU A 65 0.61 -4.99 1.95
CA LEU A 65 1.81 -5.77 1.67
C LEU A 65 1.40 -7.16 1.18
N ILE A 66 1.64 -7.43 -0.10
CA ILE A 66 1.02 -8.52 -0.82
C ILE A 66 2.07 -9.39 -1.48
N LYS A 67 1.98 -10.71 -1.30
CA LYS A 67 2.81 -11.67 -2.03
C LYS A 67 2.24 -11.89 -3.44
N MET A 68 3.07 -11.66 -4.45
CA MET A 68 2.76 -11.86 -5.87
C MET A 68 3.81 -12.79 -6.51
N GLY A 69 3.52 -14.08 -6.57
CA GLY A 69 4.49 -15.08 -7.01
C GLY A 69 5.66 -15.19 -6.03
N ASN A 70 6.87 -14.96 -6.52
CA ASN A 70 8.10 -14.96 -5.71
C ASN A 70 8.51 -13.58 -5.18
N LYS A 71 7.70 -12.55 -5.42
CA LYS A 71 7.97 -11.17 -4.97
C LYS A 71 6.88 -10.69 -4.02
N TRP A 72 7.17 -9.59 -3.36
CA TRP A 72 6.23 -8.86 -2.53
C TRP A 72 6.02 -7.45 -3.09
N VAL A 73 4.81 -6.97 -2.98
CA VAL A 73 4.42 -5.62 -3.38
C VAL A 73 3.89 -4.88 -2.17
N LEU A 74 4.46 -3.72 -1.92
CA LEU A 74 3.97 -2.79 -0.91
C LEU A 74 3.24 -1.67 -1.63
N LEU A 75 1.93 -1.54 -1.38
CA LEU A 75 1.14 -0.38 -1.79
C LEU A 75 1.26 0.69 -0.71
N CYS A 76 1.41 1.94 -1.13
CA CYS A 76 1.49 3.09 -0.26
C CYS A 76 0.66 4.23 -0.86
N ASN A 77 -0.40 4.59 -0.20
CA ASN A 77 -1.19 5.75 -0.58
C ASN A 77 -0.53 7.01 0.00
N ILE A 78 -0.58 8.10 -0.73
CA ILE A 78 0.04 9.38 -0.34
C ILE A 78 -0.90 10.56 -0.59
N ASN A 79 -0.95 11.49 0.35
CA ASN A 79 -1.73 12.71 0.21
C ASN A 79 -1.08 13.89 0.98
N PRO A 80 -0.79 15.03 0.27
CA PRO A 80 -0.72 15.20 -1.18
C PRO A 80 0.45 14.42 -1.79
N GLY A 81 0.87 14.74 -3.01
CA GLY A 81 2.07 14.18 -3.64
C GLY A 81 1.80 13.32 -4.88
N GLY A 82 0.54 13.18 -5.26
CA GLY A 82 0.19 12.48 -6.49
C GLY A 82 0.76 13.14 -7.76
N PRO A 83 0.99 12.38 -8.84
CA PRO A 83 1.64 12.88 -10.06
C PRO A 83 0.85 13.99 -10.76
N TYR A 84 -0.44 14.09 -10.50
CA TYR A 84 -1.32 15.15 -11.00
C TYR A 84 -1.89 16.02 -9.87
N GLY A 85 -1.23 16.01 -8.72
CA GLY A 85 -1.65 16.72 -7.50
C GLY A 85 -2.68 15.95 -6.68
N GLY A 86 -2.71 16.24 -5.38
CA GLY A 86 -3.58 15.60 -4.42
C GLY A 86 -3.17 14.16 -4.12
N SER A 87 -4.16 13.30 -3.96
CA SER A 87 -4.00 11.92 -3.53
C SER A 87 -3.57 10.97 -4.66
N ALA A 88 -2.78 9.96 -4.34
CA ALA A 88 -2.40 8.89 -5.29
C ALA A 88 -1.95 7.62 -4.55
N THR A 89 -1.76 6.53 -5.29
CA THR A 89 -1.18 5.28 -4.78
C THR A 89 0.15 5.02 -5.48
N GLN A 90 1.25 5.09 -4.72
CA GLN A 90 2.56 4.60 -5.16
C GLN A 90 2.76 3.15 -4.71
N TYR A 91 3.70 2.44 -5.34
CA TYR A 91 4.00 1.07 -4.94
C TYR A 91 5.50 0.74 -5.06
N PHE A 92 5.89 -0.26 -4.32
CA PHE A 92 7.25 -0.80 -4.29
C PHE A 92 7.20 -2.30 -4.51
N VAL A 93 8.10 -2.82 -5.34
CA VAL A 93 8.26 -4.27 -5.56
C VAL A 93 9.58 -4.70 -4.93
N GLY A 94 9.60 -5.87 -4.30
CA GLY A 94 10.79 -6.35 -3.64
C GLY A 94 10.62 -7.70 -2.97
N HIS A 95 11.35 -7.88 -1.88
CA HIS A 95 11.34 -9.08 -1.05
C HIS A 95 10.92 -8.74 0.38
N PHE A 96 10.20 -9.66 0.99
CA PHE A 96 9.82 -9.58 2.39
C PHE A 96 10.10 -10.92 3.06
N ASP A 97 10.90 -10.91 4.11
CA ASP A 97 11.33 -12.10 4.86
C ASP A 97 10.48 -12.39 6.11
N GLY A 98 9.38 -11.64 6.29
CA GLY A 98 8.53 -11.68 7.48
C GLY A 98 8.89 -10.63 8.52
N HIS A 99 10.04 -9.99 8.39
CA HIS A 99 10.57 -8.99 9.31
C HIS A 99 10.88 -7.66 8.61
N LYS A 100 11.46 -7.73 7.40
CA LYS A 100 11.91 -6.56 6.65
C LYS A 100 11.50 -6.64 5.19
N PHE A 101 10.97 -5.53 4.67
CA PHE A 101 10.77 -5.33 3.24
C PHE A 101 12.01 -4.68 2.63
N THR A 102 12.49 -5.24 1.53
CA THR A 102 13.64 -4.74 0.75
C THR A 102 13.17 -4.45 -0.67
N CYS A 103 13.16 -3.18 -1.07
CA CYS A 103 12.77 -2.76 -2.41
C CYS A 103 13.85 -3.13 -3.43
N GLU A 104 13.45 -3.61 -4.61
CA GLU A 104 14.39 -3.96 -5.69
C GLU A 104 14.76 -2.76 -6.58
N SER A 105 13.91 -1.74 -6.64
CA SER A 105 14.17 -0.53 -7.41
C SER A 105 15.07 0.44 -6.64
N ALA A 106 15.76 1.31 -7.37
CA ALA A 106 16.54 2.38 -6.76
C ALA A 106 15.64 3.33 -5.93
N PRO A 107 16.15 3.91 -4.84
CA PRO A 107 15.37 4.78 -3.95
C PRO A 107 14.66 5.94 -4.64
N THR A 108 15.27 6.49 -5.69
CA THR A 108 14.73 7.64 -6.45
C THR A 108 13.61 7.27 -7.44
N VAL A 109 13.32 5.97 -7.58
CA VAL A 109 12.27 5.50 -8.50
C VAL A 109 10.92 5.51 -7.79
N THR A 110 9.99 6.30 -8.31
CA THR A 110 8.58 6.28 -7.88
C THR A 110 7.73 5.59 -8.93
N LYS A 111 7.02 4.54 -8.54
CA LYS A 111 6.06 3.83 -9.39
C LYS A 111 4.64 4.12 -8.90
N TRP A 112 3.78 4.55 -9.82
CA TRP A 112 2.39 4.85 -9.54
C TRP A 112 1.48 3.72 -10.01
N LEU A 113 0.53 3.33 -9.17
CA LEU A 113 -0.43 2.26 -9.50
C LEU A 113 -1.41 2.68 -10.58
N ASP A 114 -1.73 3.97 -10.63
CA ASP A 114 -2.63 4.57 -11.60
C ASP A 114 -2.16 5.99 -11.94
N TYR A 115 -2.39 6.40 -13.18
CA TYR A 115 -2.08 7.75 -13.65
C TYR A 115 -3.33 8.62 -13.82
N GLY A 116 -4.49 8.15 -13.39
CA GLY A 116 -5.69 8.95 -13.20
C GLY A 116 -5.63 9.73 -11.89
N LYS A 117 -6.54 10.68 -11.74
CA LYS A 117 -6.58 11.53 -10.55
C LYS A 117 -7.39 10.90 -9.40
N ASP A 118 -8.32 9.99 -9.73
CA ASP A 118 -9.27 9.42 -8.78
C ASP A 118 -8.96 7.95 -8.46
N GLN A 119 -7.78 7.74 -7.90
CA GLN A 119 -7.31 6.43 -7.46
C GLN A 119 -6.59 6.57 -6.10
N TYR A 120 -7.32 6.38 -5.01
CA TYR A 120 -6.77 6.57 -3.67
C TYR A 120 -7.28 5.55 -2.66
N ALA A 121 -6.61 5.46 -1.50
CA ALA A 121 -6.91 4.52 -0.42
C ALA A 121 -7.03 3.07 -0.93
N THR A 122 -6.23 2.74 -1.94
CA THR A 122 -6.26 1.44 -2.61
C THR A 122 -5.81 0.34 -1.66
N VAL A 123 -6.65 -0.66 -1.50
CA VAL A 123 -6.36 -1.86 -0.70
C VAL A 123 -6.78 -3.12 -1.46
N THR A 124 -6.20 -4.26 -1.09
CA THR A 124 -6.57 -5.55 -1.66
C THR A 124 -7.46 -6.35 -0.73
N PHE A 125 -8.30 -7.20 -1.33
CA PHE A 125 -9.09 -8.19 -0.58
C PHE A 125 -8.19 -9.34 -0.13
N ASN A 126 -8.28 -9.71 1.14
CA ASN A 126 -7.66 -10.94 1.63
C ASN A 126 -8.46 -12.16 1.16
N ASN A 127 -7.75 -13.25 0.87
CA ASN A 127 -8.36 -14.54 0.55
C ASN A 127 -9.33 -14.50 -0.65
N ALA A 128 -9.04 -13.69 -1.66
CA ALA A 128 -9.82 -13.75 -2.89
C ALA A 128 -9.73 -15.15 -3.53
N PRO A 129 -10.82 -15.68 -4.10
CA PRO A 129 -10.82 -17.02 -4.67
C PRO A 129 -9.74 -17.23 -5.74
N ASN A 130 -9.23 -18.46 -5.83
CA ASN A 130 -8.22 -18.88 -6.82
C ASN A 130 -6.89 -18.13 -6.75
N GLY A 131 -6.50 -17.61 -5.58
CA GLY A 131 -5.26 -16.88 -5.38
C GLY A 131 -5.19 -15.54 -6.12
N ARG A 132 -6.35 -15.01 -6.53
CA ARG A 132 -6.42 -13.69 -7.19
C ARG A 132 -6.05 -12.59 -6.21
N ILE A 133 -5.41 -11.57 -6.72
CA ILE A 133 -5.12 -10.34 -5.99
C ILE A 133 -6.01 -9.26 -6.57
N VAL A 134 -7.04 -8.88 -5.84
CA VAL A 134 -8.06 -7.92 -6.31
C VAL A 134 -7.98 -6.67 -5.45
N ALA A 135 -7.73 -5.54 -6.08
CA ALA A 135 -7.66 -4.23 -5.44
C ALA A 135 -8.94 -3.42 -5.70
N ILE A 136 -9.31 -2.60 -4.74
CA ILE A 136 -10.38 -1.61 -4.87
C ILE A 136 -9.89 -0.26 -4.34
N PRO A 137 -10.01 0.83 -5.14
CA PRO A 137 -9.68 2.18 -4.71
C PRO A 137 -10.93 2.99 -4.32
N TRP A 138 -10.72 4.07 -3.61
CA TRP A 138 -11.66 5.19 -3.57
C TRP A 138 -11.51 6.02 -4.87
N MET A 139 -12.61 6.16 -5.61
CA MET A 139 -12.65 6.90 -6.86
C MET A 139 -12.93 8.39 -6.55
N SER A 140 -11.96 9.05 -5.96
CA SER A 140 -11.97 10.47 -5.67
C SER A 140 -10.54 10.96 -5.33
N ASN A 141 -10.43 12.26 -5.03
CA ASN A 141 -9.18 12.90 -4.65
C ASN A 141 -9.46 13.92 -3.53
N TRP A 142 -8.57 14.00 -2.54
CA TRP A 142 -8.74 14.95 -1.43
C TRP A 142 -8.72 16.42 -1.86
N GLN A 143 -8.21 16.74 -3.07
CA GLN A 143 -8.31 18.11 -3.60
C GLN A 143 -9.76 18.59 -3.76
N TYR A 144 -10.72 17.69 -3.98
CA TYR A 144 -12.14 18.04 -4.18
C TYR A 144 -13.12 17.06 -3.52
N GLY A 145 -12.67 16.03 -2.84
CA GLY A 145 -13.53 15.02 -2.23
C GLY A 145 -14.57 15.60 -1.25
N ASN A 146 -14.26 16.73 -0.59
CA ASN A 146 -15.19 17.44 0.28
C ASN A 146 -16.17 18.34 -0.47
N HIS A 147 -15.99 18.57 -1.76
CA HIS A 147 -16.76 19.49 -2.57
C HIS A 147 -17.64 18.80 -3.63
N VAL A 148 -17.69 17.47 -3.62
CA VAL A 148 -18.57 16.73 -4.55
C VAL A 148 -20.05 17.04 -4.27
N PRO A 149 -20.89 17.20 -5.32
CA PRO A 149 -22.27 17.66 -5.19
C PRO A 149 -23.25 16.54 -4.79
N THR A 150 -22.89 15.75 -3.78
CA THR A 150 -23.76 14.69 -3.24
C THR A 150 -24.19 15.05 -1.82
N LEU A 151 -25.40 14.64 -1.43
CA LEU A 151 -25.99 14.98 -0.14
C LEU A 151 -25.90 13.85 0.88
N GLN A 152 -26.23 12.63 0.49
CA GLN A 152 -26.31 11.46 1.40
C GLN A 152 -25.01 10.65 1.47
N PHE A 153 -24.15 10.77 0.47
CA PHE A 153 -22.86 10.09 0.38
C PHE A 153 -21.85 10.98 -0.34
N ARG A 154 -20.58 10.61 -0.24
CA ARG A 154 -19.51 11.33 -0.97
C ARG A 154 -18.66 10.32 -1.74
N SER A 155 -18.54 10.59 -3.05
CA SER A 155 -17.74 9.83 -4.01
C SER A 155 -18.24 8.40 -4.24
N ALA A 156 -17.43 7.59 -4.88
CA ALA A 156 -17.69 6.20 -5.20
C ALA A 156 -16.41 5.39 -5.00
N ASN A 157 -16.55 4.06 -4.94
CA ASN A 157 -15.41 3.19 -5.12
C ASN A 157 -15.13 3.01 -6.62
N GLY A 158 -13.87 2.85 -6.98
CA GLY A 158 -13.48 2.42 -8.31
C GLY A 158 -13.88 0.96 -8.58
N LEU A 159 -13.77 0.54 -9.81
CA LEU A 159 -14.00 -0.87 -10.16
C LEU A 159 -12.90 -1.73 -9.54
N PRO A 160 -13.26 -2.90 -8.96
CA PRO A 160 -12.25 -3.86 -8.52
C PRO A 160 -11.38 -4.30 -9.71
N ARG A 161 -10.07 -4.32 -9.51
CA ARG A 161 -9.09 -4.68 -10.55
C ARG A 161 -8.24 -5.84 -10.07
N GLU A 162 -8.03 -6.83 -10.92
CA GLU A 162 -7.09 -7.90 -10.65
C GLU A 162 -5.67 -7.42 -10.94
N LEU A 163 -4.79 -7.56 -9.94
CA LEU A 163 -3.38 -7.18 -10.03
C LEU A 163 -2.51 -8.40 -10.35
N GLY A 164 -1.48 -8.17 -11.12
CA GLY A 164 -0.40 -9.11 -11.39
C GLY A 164 0.94 -8.39 -11.47
N LEU A 165 2.01 -9.12 -11.73
CA LEU A 165 3.33 -8.56 -11.99
C LEU A 165 3.81 -8.93 -13.39
N PHE A 166 4.57 -8.02 -14.00
CA PHE A 166 5.35 -8.29 -15.20
C PHE A 166 6.71 -7.60 -15.08
N SER A 167 7.67 -8.07 -15.87
CA SER A 167 9.01 -7.47 -15.92
C SER A 167 9.21 -6.76 -17.25
N TYR A 168 9.80 -5.59 -17.18
CA TYR A 168 10.19 -4.80 -18.35
C TYR A 168 11.54 -4.12 -18.08
N GLN A 169 12.49 -4.31 -18.96
CA GLN A 169 13.86 -3.75 -18.86
C GLN A 169 14.56 -3.99 -17.50
N GLY A 170 14.34 -5.19 -16.93
CA GLY A 170 14.94 -5.57 -15.65
C GLY A 170 14.19 -5.09 -14.40
N GLU A 171 13.17 -4.27 -14.55
CA GLU A 171 12.33 -3.77 -13.47
C GLU A 171 10.98 -4.51 -13.42
N SER A 172 10.40 -4.62 -12.23
CA SER A 172 9.07 -5.20 -12.03
C SER A 172 8.00 -4.12 -11.94
N TYR A 173 6.87 -4.39 -12.59
CA TYR A 173 5.73 -3.50 -12.62
C TYR A 173 4.45 -4.25 -12.31
N ILE A 174 3.46 -3.54 -11.70
CA ILE A 174 2.10 -4.07 -11.54
C ILE A 174 1.40 -4.03 -12.90
N SER A 175 0.76 -5.13 -13.26
CA SER A 175 -0.24 -5.19 -14.33
C SER A 175 -1.64 -5.14 -13.74
N VAL A 176 -2.56 -4.53 -14.45
CA VAL A 176 -3.99 -4.46 -14.12
C VAL A 176 -4.77 -5.15 -15.22
N LYS A 177 -5.64 -6.09 -14.84
CA LYS A 177 -6.54 -6.83 -15.77
C LYS A 177 -7.97 -6.32 -15.67
#